data_4f661a0f4515b690dc07f2ca8fa9198f
#
_entry.id   4f661a0f4515b690dc07f2ca8fa9198f
#
_cell.length_a   1.000
_cell.length_b   1.000
_cell.length_c   1.000
_cell.angle_alpha   90.00
_cell.angle_beta   90.00
_cell.angle_gamma   90.00
#
_symmetry.space_group_name_H-M   'P 1'
#
loop_
_entity.id
_entity.type
_entity.pdbx_description
1 polymer ?
#
loop_
_entity_poly.entity_id
_entity_poly.type
_entity_poly.pdbx_seq_one_letter_code
_entity_poly.pdbx_strand_id
1 'polypeptide(L)'
;MRKKLLTLAVATVAASSILTGCGGSSSSDKKASADENITAVSREDGSGTRGAFIELFGIEEKDKDGNKVDKTTSSVQITNSTSVMMTTVAENKAAIGYISLGSLNDTVKAVKIDGAEASVDNVKNGSYKIVRPFNIVTKDKLNKQAQDFENYIMSADGQKIIQDNGYIKADEKAPAYKSNGAKGKVVVGGSSSVTPVMEKLKEAYAKANKDVTVEVQQSDSTTGVTNAIEGTCDIGMASRDLADSETKKGVK
;
A
#
# COMPACT_ATOMS: atom_id res chain seq x y z
N MET A 1 -7.99 -61.49 8.66
CA MET A 1 -7.25 -62.55 7.97
C MET A 1 -6.34 -61.94 6.89
N ARG A 2 -5.09 -62.34 7.00
CA ARG A 2 -4.01 -62.31 5.98
C ARG A 2 -3.45 -60.97 5.47
N LYS A 3 -2.29 -60.67 6.05
CA LYS A 3 -1.18 -59.84 5.56
C LYS A 3 -0.70 -60.32 4.18
N LYS A 4 -0.27 -59.40 3.31
CA LYS A 4 0.80 -59.68 2.35
C LYS A 4 1.78 -58.50 2.32
N LEU A 5 2.94 -58.73 2.91
CA LEU A 5 4.21 -58.03 2.63
C LEU A 5 4.64 -58.35 1.21
N LEU A 6 5.17 -57.38 0.49
CA LEU A 6 6.02 -57.62 -0.66
C LEU A 6 7.29 -56.78 -0.48
N THR A 7 8.34 -57.47 -0.13
CA THR A 7 9.75 -57.05 -0.10
C THR A 7 10.28 -57.08 -1.53
N LEU A 8 10.96 -56.06 -2.01
CA LEU A 8 11.83 -56.20 -3.18
C LEU A 8 13.16 -55.51 -2.92
N ALA A 9 14.19 -56.24 -3.27
CA ALA A 9 15.56 -56.14 -2.85
C ALA A 9 16.38 -55.08 -3.58
N VAL A 10 17.40 -54.67 -2.90
CA VAL A 10 18.60 -53.90 -3.18
C VAL A 10 19.37 -54.40 -4.41
N ALA A 11 19.88 -53.50 -5.23
CA ALA A 11 21.08 -53.73 -6.03
C ALA A 11 21.96 -52.49 -5.97
N THR A 12 23.02 -52.63 -5.18
CA THR A 12 24.16 -51.74 -5.10
C THR A 12 25.07 -51.94 -6.31
N VAL A 13 25.43 -50.87 -6.99
CA VAL A 13 26.61 -50.84 -7.86
C VAL A 13 27.50 -49.69 -7.40
N ALA A 14 28.61 -50.07 -6.79
CA ALA A 14 29.74 -49.22 -6.47
C ALA A 14 30.61 -49.04 -7.71
N ALA A 15 30.87 -47.81 -8.09
CA ALA A 15 32.00 -47.49 -8.98
C ALA A 15 32.75 -46.30 -8.40
N SER A 16 33.87 -46.58 -7.82
CA SER A 16 34.87 -45.65 -7.31
C SER A 16 35.62 -44.98 -8.49
N SER A 17 35.67 -43.67 -8.50
CA SER A 17 36.75 -42.97 -9.20
C SER A 17 37.16 -41.73 -8.39
N ILE A 18 38.33 -41.88 -7.81
CA ILE A 18 39.09 -40.85 -7.10
C ILE A 18 39.68 -39.91 -8.17
N LEU A 19 39.38 -38.64 -8.10
CA LEU A 19 40.21 -37.60 -8.68
C LEU A 19 40.39 -36.48 -7.66
N THR A 20 41.58 -36.47 -7.10
CA THR A 20 42.16 -35.37 -6.33
C THR A 20 42.29 -34.13 -7.20
N GLY A 21 41.71 -33.02 -6.74
CA GLY A 21 41.92 -31.69 -7.28
C GLY A 21 41.90 -30.68 -6.15
N CYS A 22 43.06 -30.27 -5.68
CA CYS A 22 43.27 -29.09 -4.82
C CYS A 22 42.81 -27.84 -5.53
N GLY A 23 42.25 -26.91 -4.77
CA GLY A 23 42.28 -25.51 -5.18
C GLY A 23 41.10 -24.66 -4.76
N GLY A 24 41.30 -23.85 -3.75
CA GLY A 24 40.78 -22.50 -3.69
C GLY A 24 39.33 -22.33 -3.29
N SER A 25 39.10 -22.07 -1.99
CA SER A 25 37.95 -21.30 -1.54
C SER A 25 38.01 -19.89 -2.15
N SER A 26 37.30 -19.68 -3.23
CA SER A 26 36.88 -18.34 -3.64
C SER A 26 35.39 -18.27 -3.45
N SER A 27 35.00 -17.57 -2.38
CA SER A 27 33.69 -16.95 -2.27
C SER A 27 33.49 -16.08 -3.51
N SER A 28 32.88 -16.65 -4.53
CA SER A 28 32.40 -15.85 -5.66
C SER A 28 31.18 -15.08 -5.19
N ASP A 29 31.42 -13.88 -4.65
CA ASP A 29 30.45 -12.80 -4.81
C ASP A 29 30.13 -12.71 -6.31
N LYS A 30 29.04 -13.32 -6.73
CA LYS A 30 28.48 -13.09 -8.04
C LYS A 30 28.08 -11.61 -8.06
N LYS A 31 28.99 -10.76 -8.54
CA LYS A 31 28.65 -9.46 -9.08
C LYS A 31 27.46 -9.71 -10.01
N ALA A 32 26.31 -9.12 -9.69
CA ALA A 32 25.17 -9.12 -10.59
C ALA A 32 25.69 -8.66 -11.95
N SER A 33 25.48 -9.48 -12.99
CA SER A 33 25.89 -9.12 -14.35
C SER A 33 25.12 -7.87 -14.74
N ALA A 34 25.80 -6.89 -15.33
CA ALA A 34 25.26 -5.60 -15.76
C ALA A 34 24.22 -5.71 -16.91
N ASP A 35 23.73 -6.92 -17.20
CA ASP A 35 22.80 -7.24 -18.30
C ASP A 35 21.43 -7.74 -17.82
N GLU A 36 21.10 -7.68 -16.54
CA GLU A 36 19.74 -7.97 -16.10
C GLU A 36 18.84 -6.77 -16.41
N ASN A 37 17.90 -6.95 -17.33
CA ASN A 37 16.88 -5.93 -17.64
C ASN A 37 16.08 -5.60 -16.38
N ILE A 38 15.96 -4.32 -16.06
CA ILE A 38 15.13 -3.85 -14.94
C ILE A 38 13.67 -4.18 -15.25
N THR A 39 13.02 -4.86 -14.32
CA THR A 39 11.57 -5.09 -14.35
C THR A 39 10.86 -3.94 -13.66
N ALA A 40 10.24 -3.05 -14.44
CA ALA A 40 9.40 -2.00 -13.89
C ALA A 40 8.04 -2.58 -13.48
N VAL A 41 7.62 -2.31 -12.26
CA VAL A 41 6.33 -2.75 -11.72
C VAL A 41 5.48 -1.53 -11.39
N SER A 42 4.28 -1.48 -11.94
CA SER A 42 3.32 -0.40 -11.76
C SER A 42 2.04 -0.90 -11.08
N ARG A 43 1.17 0.03 -10.76
CA ARG A 43 -0.13 -0.25 -10.16
C ARG A 43 -1.23 -0.21 -11.23
N GLU A 44 -2.35 -0.79 -10.89
CA GLU A 44 -3.60 -0.83 -11.67
C GLU A 44 -4.16 0.58 -11.93
N ASP A 45 -5.02 0.67 -12.94
CA ASP A 45 -5.82 1.87 -13.17
C ASP A 45 -6.74 2.12 -11.95
N GLY A 46 -7.00 3.40 -11.65
CA GLY A 46 -7.74 3.78 -10.45
C GLY A 46 -6.89 3.87 -9.18
N SER A 47 -5.68 3.30 -9.16
CA SER A 47 -4.76 3.43 -8.03
C SER A 47 -4.34 4.89 -7.81
N GLY A 48 -4.68 5.45 -6.64
CA GLY A 48 -4.23 6.79 -6.27
C GLY A 48 -2.71 6.89 -6.12
N THR A 49 -2.03 5.81 -5.71
CA THR A 49 -0.56 5.77 -5.65
C THR A 49 0.06 5.84 -7.04
N ARG A 50 -0.55 5.18 -8.06
CA ARG A 50 -0.12 5.34 -9.46
C ARG A 50 -0.33 6.78 -9.93
N GLY A 51 -1.52 7.34 -9.70
CA GLY A 51 -1.80 8.73 -10.08
C GLY A 51 -0.80 9.72 -9.46
N ALA A 52 -0.51 9.57 -8.17
CA ALA A 52 0.49 10.40 -7.49
C ALA A 52 1.90 10.20 -8.09
N PHE A 53 2.29 8.96 -8.36
CA PHE A 53 3.59 8.64 -8.92
C PHE A 53 3.78 9.27 -10.30
N ILE A 54 2.86 9.04 -11.24
CA ILE A 54 2.98 9.54 -12.61
C ILE A 54 2.95 11.07 -12.68
N GLU A 55 2.16 11.71 -11.82
CA GLU A 55 2.09 13.18 -11.72
C GLU A 55 3.39 13.77 -11.15
N LEU A 56 3.85 13.28 -10.00
CA LEU A 56 5.02 13.81 -9.29
C LEU A 56 6.34 13.56 -10.04
N PHE A 57 6.43 12.51 -10.84
CA PHE A 57 7.59 12.19 -11.67
C PHE A 57 7.46 12.71 -13.11
N GLY A 58 6.37 13.42 -13.46
CA GLY A 58 6.19 13.99 -14.80
C GLY A 58 6.00 12.92 -15.88
N ILE A 59 5.49 11.74 -15.53
CA ILE A 59 5.11 10.68 -16.48
C ILE A 59 3.72 10.97 -17.06
N GLU A 60 2.87 11.68 -16.31
CA GLU A 60 1.60 12.20 -16.81
C GLU A 60 1.86 13.47 -17.62
N GLU A 61 1.39 13.49 -18.86
CA GLU A 61 1.49 14.63 -19.77
C GLU A 61 0.11 15.16 -20.13
N LYS A 62 0.03 16.39 -20.61
CA LYS A 62 -1.19 16.92 -21.21
C LYS A 62 -1.17 16.73 -22.72
N ASP A 63 -2.25 16.22 -23.29
CA ASP A 63 -2.46 16.16 -24.71
C ASP A 63 -2.77 17.57 -25.30
N LYS A 64 -3.03 17.63 -26.61
CA LYS A 64 -3.33 18.87 -27.33
C LYS A 64 -4.63 19.55 -26.86
N ASP A 65 -5.52 18.76 -26.28
CA ASP A 65 -6.83 19.22 -25.78
C ASP A 65 -6.78 19.52 -24.27
N GLY A 66 -5.59 19.37 -23.64
CA GLY A 66 -5.36 19.63 -22.23
C GLY A 66 -5.73 18.48 -21.31
N ASN A 67 -6.09 17.30 -21.85
CA ASN A 67 -6.40 16.13 -21.04
C ASN A 67 -5.11 15.49 -20.51
N LYS A 68 -5.18 14.98 -19.30
CA LYS A 68 -4.10 14.21 -18.67
C LYS A 68 -3.96 12.84 -19.31
N VAL A 69 -2.76 12.49 -19.75
CA VAL A 69 -2.44 11.21 -20.39
C VAL A 69 -1.30 10.55 -19.64
N ASP A 70 -1.55 9.36 -19.12
CA ASP A 70 -0.53 8.52 -18.50
C ASP A 70 0.40 7.95 -19.60
N LYS A 71 1.70 8.26 -19.50
CA LYS A 71 2.74 7.81 -20.41
C LYS A 71 3.51 6.59 -19.86
N THR A 72 3.01 5.93 -18.85
CA THR A 72 3.58 4.67 -18.38
C THR A 72 3.67 3.68 -19.54
N THR A 73 4.86 3.11 -19.77
CA THR A 73 5.06 2.12 -20.85
C THR A 73 4.16 0.90 -20.65
N SER A 74 3.65 0.35 -21.75
CA SER A 74 2.83 -0.87 -21.73
C SER A 74 3.58 -2.14 -21.34
N SER A 75 4.91 -2.09 -21.28
CA SER A 75 5.77 -3.24 -20.90
C SER A 75 5.93 -3.42 -19.40
N VAL A 76 5.36 -2.53 -18.55
CA VAL A 76 5.43 -2.68 -17.10
C VAL A 76 4.57 -3.84 -16.62
N GLN A 77 5.02 -4.52 -15.56
CA GLN A 77 4.19 -5.47 -14.84
C GLN A 77 3.16 -4.70 -14.00
N ILE A 78 1.88 -5.04 -14.11
CA ILE A 78 0.82 -4.39 -13.32
C ILE A 78 0.48 -5.24 -12.10
N THR A 79 0.34 -4.58 -10.95
CA THR A 79 -0.14 -5.17 -9.69
C THR A 79 -1.37 -4.40 -9.21
N ASN A 80 -2.24 -5.08 -8.48
CA ASN A 80 -3.54 -4.55 -8.05
C ASN A 80 -3.62 -4.19 -6.56
N SER A 81 -2.50 -4.26 -5.83
CA SER A 81 -2.47 -3.85 -4.42
C SER A 81 -1.06 -3.53 -3.96
N THR A 82 -0.95 -2.81 -2.84
CA THR A 82 0.33 -2.49 -2.19
C THR A 82 1.07 -3.76 -1.76
N SER A 83 0.37 -4.75 -1.20
CA SER A 83 0.99 -6.01 -0.76
C SER A 83 1.55 -6.83 -1.92
N VAL A 84 0.82 -6.91 -3.04
CA VAL A 84 1.31 -7.60 -4.24
C VAL A 84 2.53 -6.87 -4.83
N MET A 85 2.53 -5.54 -4.86
CA MET A 85 3.70 -4.75 -5.28
C MET A 85 4.93 -5.09 -4.42
N MET A 86 4.77 -5.09 -3.10
CA MET A 86 5.85 -5.42 -2.15
C MET A 86 6.42 -6.82 -2.40
N THR A 87 5.55 -7.83 -2.51
CA THR A 87 5.96 -9.22 -2.77
C THR A 87 6.68 -9.34 -4.12
N THR A 88 6.11 -8.74 -5.17
CA THR A 88 6.71 -8.78 -6.52
C THR A 88 8.14 -8.22 -6.54
N VAL A 89 8.37 -7.08 -5.87
CA VAL A 89 9.69 -6.46 -5.79
C VAL A 89 10.63 -7.26 -4.88
N ALA A 90 10.14 -7.80 -3.76
CA ALA A 90 10.95 -8.59 -2.85
C ALA A 90 11.46 -9.91 -3.49
N GLU A 91 10.66 -10.53 -4.35
CA GLU A 91 10.99 -11.80 -5.03
C GLU A 91 11.84 -11.63 -6.29
N ASN A 92 11.93 -10.41 -6.86
CA ASN A 92 12.71 -10.15 -8.08
C ASN A 92 13.76 -9.04 -7.83
N LYS A 93 15.04 -9.44 -7.75
CA LYS A 93 16.16 -8.51 -7.50
C LYS A 93 16.33 -7.44 -8.58
N ALA A 94 15.84 -7.67 -9.79
CA ALA A 94 15.86 -6.72 -10.89
C ALA A 94 14.59 -5.84 -10.94
N ALA A 95 13.62 -6.05 -10.03
CA ALA A 95 12.39 -5.26 -10.02
C ALA A 95 12.55 -3.92 -9.30
N ILE A 96 11.85 -2.92 -9.83
CA ILE A 96 11.63 -1.63 -9.19
C ILE A 96 10.14 -1.31 -9.24
N GLY A 97 9.61 -0.81 -8.12
CA GLY A 97 8.20 -0.42 -7.99
C GLY A 97 8.06 0.77 -7.05
N TYR A 98 6.85 1.15 -6.74
CA TYR A 98 6.54 2.26 -5.84
C TYR A 98 5.40 1.92 -4.90
N ILE A 99 5.50 2.41 -3.67
CA ILE A 99 4.51 2.21 -2.59
C ILE A 99 4.41 3.48 -1.75
N SER A 100 3.43 3.54 -0.85
CA SER A 100 3.37 4.58 0.18
C SER A 100 4.43 4.36 1.27
N LEU A 101 4.95 5.45 1.85
CA LEU A 101 5.96 5.42 2.91
C LEU A 101 5.54 4.56 4.10
N GLY A 102 4.30 4.69 4.56
CA GLY A 102 3.79 3.91 5.70
C GLY A 102 3.62 2.42 5.45
N SER A 103 3.77 1.96 4.19
CA SER A 103 3.79 0.53 3.85
C SER A 103 5.21 -0.05 3.73
N LEU A 104 6.24 0.80 3.77
CA LEU A 104 7.63 0.37 3.66
C LEU A 104 8.03 -0.49 4.86
N ASN A 105 8.71 -1.60 4.59
CA ASN A 105 9.29 -2.48 5.59
C ASN A 105 10.61 -3.11 5.08
N ASP A 106 11.23 -3.94 5.88
CA ASP A 106 12.56 -4.52 5.62
C ASP A 106 12.60 -5.58 4.51
N THR A 107 11.47 -5.93 3.89
CA THR A 107 11.42 -6.90 2.77
C THR A 107 11.89 -6.31 1.45
N VAL A 108 11.89 -4.97 1.32
CA VAL A 108 12.35 -4.24 0.14
C VAL A 108 13.27 -3.08 0.53
N LYS A 109 14.12 -2.67 -0.40
CA LYS A 109 15.02 -1.54 -0.20
C LYS A 109 14.42 -0.28 -0.85
N ALA A 110 14.22 0.78 -0.05
CA ALA A 110 13.87 2.08 -0.58
C ALA A 110 15.08 2.73 -1.29
N VAL A 111 14.84 3.31 -2.46
CA VAL A 111 15.84 4.12 -3.16
C VAL A 111 15.71 5.59 -2.76
N LYS A 112 16.81 6.31 -2.75
CA LYS A 112 16.83 7.76 -2.52
C LYS A 112 16.31 8.49 -3.76
N ILE A 113 15.56 9.55 -3.57
CA ILE A 113 15.13 10.46 -4.62
C ILE A 113 15.87 11.80 -4.43
N ASP A 114 16.59 12.24 -5.43
CA ASP A 114 17.46 13.45 -5.38
C ASP A 114 18.41 13.45 -4.16
N GLY A 115 18.89 12.25 -3.79
CA GLY A 115 19.77 12.06 -2.63
C GLY A 115 19.07 11.99 -1.28
N ALA A 116 17.77 12.29 -1.19
CA ALA A 116 16.97 12.22 0.03
C ALA A 116 16.36 10.82 0.25
N GLU A 117 16.39 10.35 1.49
CA GLU A 117 15.73 9.12 1.91
C GLU A 117 14.23 9.36 2.15
N ALA A 118 13.39 8.38 1.81
CA ALA A 118 11.98 8.38 2.16
C ALA A 118 11.83 8.18 3.67
N SER A 119 11.64 9.26 4.41
CA SER A 119 11.41 9.24 5.86
C SER A 119 10.45 10.35 6.27
N VAL A 120 9.76 10.15 7.41
CA VAL A 120 8.85 11.17 7.98
C VAL A 120 9.58 12.49 8.19
N ASP A 121 10.82 12.45 8.71
CA ASP A 121 11.61 13.66 8.98
C ASP A 121 11.97 14.41 7.70
N ASN A 122 12.37 13.68 6.64
CA ASN A 122 12.70 14.29 5.36
C ASN A 122 11.47 14.84 4.61
N VAL A 123 10.29 14.24 4.82
CA VAL A 123 9.02 14.80 4.36
C VAL A 123 8.69 16.08 5.12
N LYS A 124 8.76 16.06 6.46
CA LYS A 124 8.44 17.23 7.30
C LYS A 124 9.37 18.41 7.08
N ASN A 125 10.66 18.19 6.84
CA ASN A 125 11.64 19.26 6.57
C ASN A 125 11.71 19.68 5.10
N GLY A 126 10.94 19.01 4.19
CA GLY A 126 10.84 19.33 2.77
C GLY A 126 12.04 18.86 1.93
N SER A 127 12.98 18.07 2.45
CA SER A 127 14.08 17.50 1.67
C SER A 127 13.63 16.35 0.77
N TYR A 128 12.60 15.58 1.17
CA TYR A 128 11.93 14.58 0.33
C TYR A 128 10.66 15.17 -0.26
N LYS A 129 10.63 15.35 -1.58
CA LYS A 129 9.58 16.11 -2.27
C LYS A 129 8.43 15.27 -2.82
N ILE A 130 8.58 13.94 -2.87
CA ILE A 130 7.56 13.05 -3.42
C ILE A 130 6.55 12.73 -2.32
N VAL A 131 5.58 13.59 -2.16
CA VAL A 131 4.62 13.56 -1.04
C VAL A 131 3.20 13.69 -1.56
N ARG A 132 2.29 12.87 -1.02
CA ARG A 132 0.84 12.98 -1.24
C ARG A 132 0.09 12.69 0.05
N PRO A 133 -1.02 13.39 0.31
CA PRO A 133 -1.87 13.08 1.44
C PRO A 133 -2.63 11.78 1.22
N PHE A 134 -3.01 11.16 2.33
CA PHE A 134 -4.08 10.18 2.37
C PHE A 134 -5.35 10.88 2.79
N ASN A 135 -6.45 10.57 2.10
CA ASN A 135 -7.74 11.18 2.33
C ASN A 135 -8.76 10.12 2.73
N ILE A 136 -9.57 10.44 3.72
CA ILE A 136 -10.90 9.84 3.89
C ILE A 136 -11.89 10.68 3.10
N VAL A 137 -12.81 10.02 2.43
CA VAL A 137 -13.76 10.64 1.52
C VAL A 137 -15.17 10.41 2.05
N THR A 138 -15.88 11.48 2.33
CA THR A 138 -17.20 11.43 2.95
C THR A 138 -18.21 12.28 2.22
N LYS A 139 -19.49 11.96 2.32
CA LYS A 139 -20.59 12.88 1.96
C LYS A 139 -20.72 13.98 3.02
N ASP A 140 -21.37 15.08 2.65
CA ASP A 140 -21.64 16.18 3.59
C ASP A 140 -22.42 15.74 4.84
N LYS A 141 -23.31 14.76 4.68
CA LYS A 141 -24.10 14.19 5.79
C LYS A 141 -23.77 12.72 5.94
N LEU A 142 -23.01 12.42 6.96
CA LEU A 142 -22.77 11.06 7.42
C LEU A 142 -23.91 10.56 8.32
N ASN A 143 -24.12 9.24 8.33
CA ASN A 143 -24.88 8.62 9.41
C ASN A 143 -24.11 8.75 10.74
N LYS A 144 -24.81 8.54 11.86
CA LYS A 144 -24.27 8.78 13.21
C LYS A 144 -23.01 7.96 13.49
N GLN A 145 -22.97 6.71 13.07
CA GLN A 145 -21.86 5.80 13.31
C GLN A 145 -20.62 6.13 12.44
N ALA A 146 -20.84 6.50 11.18
CA ALA A 146 -19.73 6.94 10.32
C ALA A 146 -19.13 8.26 10.81
N GLN A 147 -19.97 9.19 11.28
CA GLN A 147 -19.50 10.43 11.91
C GLN A 147 -18.70 10.16 13.18
N ASP A 148 -19.11 9.19 14.00
CA ASP A 148 -18.36 8.83 15.21
C ASP A 148 -16.97 8.27 14.87
N PHE A 149 -16.90 7.41 13.85
CA PHE A 149 -15.63 6.85 13.40
C PHE A 149 -14.73 7.92 12.73
N GLU A 150 -15.30 8.81 11.92
CA GLU A 150 -14.57 9.97 11.36
C GLU A 150 -14.00 10.84 12.50
N ASN A 151 -14.81 11.16 13.52
CA ASN A 151 -14.36 11.89 14.69
C ASN A 151 -13.22 11.18 15.43
N TYR A 152 -13.25 9.83 15.48
CA TYR A 152 -12.16 9.06 16.05
C TYR A 152 -10.88 9.17 15.23
N ILE A 153 -10.96 8.99 13.91
CA ILE A 153 -9.80 9.12 12.99
C ILE A 153 -9.14 10.49 13.18
N MET A 154 -9.94 11.54 13.23
CA MET A 154 -9.48 12.93 13.33
C MET A 154 -9.18 13.38 14.76
N SER A 155 -9.35 12.53 15.76
CA SER A 155 -9.02 12.82 17.16
C SER A 155 -7.53 12.65 17.48
N ALA A 156 -7.09 13.16 18.63
CA ALA A 156 -5.74 12.95 19.16
C ALA A 156 -5.37 11.45 19.24
N ASP A 157 -6.34 10.58 19.61
CA ASP A 157 -6.14 9.13 19.69
C ASP A 157 -5.92 8.53 18.30
N GLY A 158 -6.75 8.88 17.32
CA GLY A 158 -6.61 8.44 15.94
C GLY A 158 -5.33 8.95 15.28
N GLN A 159 -5.01 10.23 15.48
CA GLN A 159 -3.80 10.85 14.95
C GLN A 159 -2.52 10.26 15.56
N LYS A 160 -2.57 9.83 16.83
CA LYS A 160 -1.47 9.07 17.44
C LYS A 160 -1.25 7.72 16.75
N ILE A 161 -2.31 6.98 16.44
CA ILE A 161 -2.20 5.70 15.72
C ILE A 161 -1.61 5.91 14.33
N ILE A 162 -2.02 6.96 13.62
CA ILE A 162 -1.46 7.34 12.33
C ILE A 162 0.05 7.56 12.45
N GLN A 163 0.49 8.33 13.43
CA GLN A 163 1.90 8.60 13.67
C GLN A 163 2.69 7.35 14.09
N ASP A 164 2.17 6.53 15.00
CA ASP A 164 2.83 5.33 15.51
C ASP A 164 3.02 4.26 14.40
N ASN A 165 2.26 4.35 13.31
CA ASN A 165 2.37 3.48 12.13
C ASN A 165 3.14 4.11 10.96
N GLY A 166 3.97 5.15 11.22
CA GLY A 166 4.89 5.71 10.23
C GLY A 166 4.27 6.69 9.23
N TYR A 167 3.05 7.17 9.52
CA TYR A 167 2.41 8.23 8.74
C TYR A 167 2.54 9.60 9.41
N ILE A 168 2.18 10.65 8.70
CA ILE A 168 2.21 12.02 9.22
C ILE A 168 0.80 12.40 9.65
N LYS A 169 0.66 12.97 10.85
CA LYS A 169 -0.62 13.49 11.34
C LYS A 169 -1.17 14.56 10.41
N ALA A 170 -2.47 14.54 10.20
CA ALA A 170 -3.19 15.62 9.51
C ALA A 170 -3.36 16.86 10.43
N ASP A 171 -3.48 16.63 11.75
CA ASP A 171 -3.61 17.70 12.74
C ASP A 171 -2.77 17.36 14.00
N GLU A 172 -1.76 18.17 14.28
CA GLU A 172 -0.91 18.05 15.49
C GLU A 172 -1.66 18.48 16.76
N LYS A 173 -2.77 19.24 16.63
CA LYS A 173 -3.59 19.76 17.73
C LYS A 173 -4.97 19.13 17.80
N ALA A 174 -5.12 17.95 17.21
CA ALA A 174 -6.38 17.22 17.18
C ALA A 174 -7.00 17.10 18.59
N PRO A 175 -8.32 17.29 18.73
CA PRO A 175 -9.00 17.17 20.03
C PRO A 175 -9.04 15.71 20.50
N ALA A 176 -9.20 15.51 21.81
CA ALA A 176 -9.45 14.18 22.34
C ALA A 176 -10.74 13.59 21.78
N TYR A 177 -10.75 12.28 21.52
CA TYR A 177 -11.96 11.59 21.05
C TYR A 177 -13.09 11.68 22.09
N LYS A 178 -14.29 11.95 21.61
CA LYS A 178 -15.53 11.86 22.36
C LYS A 178 -16.57 11.13 21.53
N SER A 179 -17.00 9.95 22.00
CA SER A 179 -18.06 9.21 21.32
C SER A 179 -19.35 10.00 21.31
N ASN A 180 -20.06 9.94 20.20
CA ASN A 180 -21.40 10.49 20.05
C ASN A 180 -22.51 9.49 20.48
N GLY A 181 -22.13 8.32 21.04
CA GLY A 181 -23.05 7.25 21.45
C GLY A 181 -23.65 6.52 20.25
N ALA A 182 -22.92 6.42 19.14
CA ALA A 182 -23.34 5.68 17.96
C ALA A 182 -23.33 4.16 18.21
N LYS A 183 -24.19 3.45 17.47
CA LYS A 183 -24.27 1.99 17.41
C LYS A 183 -24.46 1.54 15.97
N GLY A 184 -24.03 0.32 15.64
CA GLY A 184 -24.28 -0.27 14.34
C GLY A 184 -23.00 -0.55 13.54
N LYS A 185 -23.06 -0.40 12.22
CA LYS A 185 -21.97 -0.77 11.29
C LYS A 185 -21.55 0.43 10.47
N VAL A 186 -20.24 0.55 10.24
CA VAL A 186 -19.61 1.48 9.29
C VAL A 186 -18.88 0.66 8.22
N VAL A 187 -19.09 0.97 6.97
CA VAL A 187 -18.36 0.40 5.83
C VAL A 187 -17.36 1.42 5.31
N VAL A 188 -16.09 1.04 5.32
CA VAL A 188 -14.98 1.85 4.79
C VAL A 188 -14.39 1.14 3.59
N GLY A 189 -14.27 1.81 2.44
CA GLY A 189 -13.81 1.17 1.22
C GLY A 189 -12.79 1.98 0.44
N GLY A 190 -11.85 1.32 -0.26
CA GLY A 190 -10.96 2.01 -1.18
C GLY A 190 -9.48 1.63 -1.07
N SER A 191 -8.63 2.61 -1.21
CA SER A 191 -7.18 2.50 -1.41
C SER A 191 -6.46 1.44 -0.58
N SER A 192 -5.81 0.49 -1.25
CA SER A 192 -4.96 -0.53 -0.62
C SER A 192 -3.74 0.07 0.10
N SER A 193 -3.33 1.28 -0.22
CA SER A 193 -2.26 2.00 0.49
C SER A 193 -2.71 2.58 1.82
N VAL A 194 -4.00 2.92 1.95
CA VAL A 194 -4.61 3.44 3.19
C VAL A 194 -5.07 2.31 4.10
N THR A 195 -5.43 1.16 3.53
CA THR A 195 -5.96 0.00 4.26
C THR A 195 -5.14 -0.39 5.49
N PRO A 196 -3.79 -0.48 5.47
CA PRO A 196 -3.04 -0.89 6.65
C PRO A 196 -3.25 0.01 7.87
N VAL A 197 -3.24 1.33 7.70
CA VAL A 197 -3.48 2.26 8.81
C VAL A 197 -4.95 2.29 9.21
N MET A 198 -5.87 2.12 8.26
CA MET A 198 -7.31 2.06 8.54
C MET A 198 -7.68 0.85 9.40
N GLU A 199 -7.05 -0.32 9.18
CA GLU A 199 -7.22 -1.49 10.04
C GLU A 199 -6.72 -1.23 11.46
N LYS A 200 -5.62 -0.50 11.65
CA LYS A 200 -5.13 -0.11 12.98
C LYS A 200 -6.09 0.86 13.68
N LEU A 201 -6.64 1.82 12.94
CA LEU A 201 -7.66 2.73 13.45
C LEU A 201 -8.93 1.98 13.86
N LYS A 202 -9.40 1.05 13.04
CA LYS A 202 -10.54 0.16 13.34
C LYS A 202 -10.32 -0.66 14.62
N GLU A 203 -9.14 -1.33 14.73
CA GLU A 203 -8.78 -2.14 15.91
C GLU A 203 -8.80 -1.31 17.20
N ALA A 204 -8.30 -0.09 17.16
CA ALA A 204 -8.28 0.79 18.30
C ALA A 204 -9.63 1.43 18.59
N TYR A 205 -10.38 1.82 17.56
CA TYR A 205 -11.74 2.33 17.70
C TYR A 205 -12.69 1.31 18.33
N ALA A 206 -12.58 0.04 17.98
CA ALA A 206 -13.38 -1.03 18.58
C ALA A 206 -13.19 -1.17 20.10
N LYS A 207 -12.06 -0.68 20.66
CA LYS A 207 -11.83 -0.59 22.11
C LYS A 207 -12.49 0.66 22.71
N ALA A 208 -12.55 1.74 21.95
CA ALA A 208 -13.14 3.02 22.38
C ALA A 208 -14.67 3.02 22.25
N ASN A 209 -15.22 2.37 21.24
CA ASN A 209 -16.67 2.21 21.05
C ASN A 209 -17.01 0.77 20.61
N LYS A 210 -17.49 -0.03 21.57
CA LYS A 210 -17.83 -1.45 21.34
C LYS A 210 -19.16 -1.67 20.63
N ASP A 211 -19.97 -0.63 20.52
CA ASP A 211 -21.32 -0.70 19.93
C ASP A 211 -21.30 -0.45 18.41
N VAL A 212 -20.14 -0.06 17.85
CA VAL A 212 -19.97 0.15 16.41
C VAL A 212 -18.98 -0.87 15.85
N THR A 213 -19.36 -1.54 14.77
CA THR A 213 -18.49 -2.43 14.00
C THR A 213 -18.02 -1.72 12.74
N VAL A 214 -16.72 -1.63 12.52
CA VAL A 214 -16.14 -1.10 11.27
C VAL A 214 -15.72 -2.25 10.37
N GLU A 215 -16.18 -2.23 9.12
CA GLU A 215 -15.73 -3.13 8.06
C GLU A 215 -14.86 -2.36 7.07
N VAL A 216 -13.66 -2.88 6.78
CA VAL A 216 -12.73 -2.27 5.81
C VAL A 216 -12.67 -3.15 4.58
N GLN A 217 -12.95 -2.56 3.42
CA GLN A 217 -12.97 -3.21 2.10
C GLN A 217 -11.87 -2.62 1.24
N GLN A 218 -10.83 -3.40 1.00
CA GLN A 218 -9.71 -2.96 0.17
C GLN A 218 -10.05 -3.01 -1.31
N SER A 219 -9.73 -1.91 -2.01
CA SER A 219 -9.74 -1.78 -3.47
C SER A 219 -8.70 -0.73 -3.92
N ASP A 220 -9.01 0.06 -4.91
CA ASP A 220 -8.25 1.24 -5.33
C ASP A 220 -8.94 2.55 -4.90
N SER A 221 -8.24 3.69 -5.10
CA SER A 221 -8.76 5.00 -4.67
C SER A 221 -9.99 5.44 -5.46
N THR A 222 -10.03 5.19 -6.75
CA THR A 222 -11.16 5.60 -7.60
C THR A 222 -12.42 4.83 -7.23
N THR A 223 -12.30 3.53 -6.98
CA THR A 223 -13.40 2.70 -6.45
C THR A 223 -13.86 3.21 -5.09
N GLY A 224 -12.93 3.55 -4.18
CA GLY A 224 -13.28 4.09 -2.86
C GLY A 224 -14.06 5.40 -2.94
N VAL A 225 -13.63 6.34 -3.78
CA VAL A 225 -14.34 7.60 -4.03
C VAL A 225 -15.71 7.37 -4.65
N THR A 226 -15.79 6.50 -5.67
CA THR A 226 -17.07 6.16 -6.32
C THR A 226 -18.05 5.55 -5.34
N ASN A 227 -17.61 4.61 -4.52
CA ASN A 227 -18.45 3.96 -3.50
C ASN A 227 -18.96 4.97 -2.46
N ALA A 228 -18.14 5.94 -2.06
CA ALA A 228 -18.60 7.03 -1.17
C ALA A 228 -19.63 7.93 -1.87
N ILE A 229 -19.43 8.30 -3.13
CA ILE A 229 -20.41 9.09 -3.92
C ILE A 229 -21.74 8.33 -4.04
N GLU A 230 -21.71 7.05 -4.36
CA GLU A 230 -22.89 6.21 -4.53
C GLU A 230 -23.55 5.80 -3.20
N GLY A 231 -22.79 5.87 -2.09
CA GLY A 231 -23.26 5.46 -0.75
C GLY A 231 -23.23 3.96 -0.53
N THR A 232 -22.45 3.22 -1.30
CA THR A 232 -22.17 1.79 -1.09
C THR A 232 -21.13 1.56 0.01
N CYS A 233 -20.33 2.57 0.35
CA CYS A 233 -19.61 2.68 1.61
C CYS A 233 -19.94 4.01 2.31
N ASP A 234 -19.73 4.06 3.63
CA ASP A 234 -19.94 5.27 4.44
C ASP A 234 -18.75 6.23 4.32
N ILE A 235 -17.54 5.68 4.23
CA ILE A 235 -16.28 6.41 4.15
C ILE A 235 -15.43 5.79 3.04
N GLY A 236 -15.01 6.60 2.07
CA GLY A 236 -14.04 6.21 1.05
C GLY A 236 -12.59 6.41 1.53
N MET A 237 -11.65 5.68 0.96
CA MET A 237 -10.21 5.85 1.18
C MET A 237 -9.52 6.19 -0.13
N ALA A 238 -8.76 7.29 -0.16
CA ALA A 238 -7.98 7.68 -1.33
C ALA A 238 -6.53 8.03 -0.95
N SER A 239 -5.57 7.61 -1.78
CA SER A 239 -4.15 7.97 -1.68
C SER A 239 -3.75 8.99 -2.76
N ARG A 240 -4.65 9.86 -3.09
CA ARG A 240 -4.53 11.01 -3.98
C ARG A 240 -5.54 12.08 -3.59
N ASP A 241 -5.35 13.28 -4.09
CA ASP A 241 -6.36 14.31 -3.99
C ASP A 241 -7.63 13.95 -4.79
N LEU A 242 -8.77 14.48 -4.37
CA LEU A 242 -10.01 14.35 -5.11
C LEU A 242 -9.96 15.22 -6.36
N ALA A 243 -10.47 14.70 -7.46
CA ALA A 243 -10.66 15.49 -8.67
C ALA A 243 -11.86 16.46 -8.49
N ASP A 244 -11.82 17.60 -9.18
CA ASP A 244 -12.95 18.56 -9.19
C ASP A 244 -14.28 17.91 -9.61
N SER A 245 -14.22 16.92 -10.51
CA SER A 245 -15.40 16.17 -10.95
C SER A 245 -15.97 15.25 -9.85
N GLU A 246 -15.16 14.85 -8.88
CA GLU A 246 -15.56 14.02 -7.73
C GLU A 246 -16.17 14.90 -6.63
N THR A 247 -15.50 16.01 -6.28
CA THR A 247 -16.02 16.95 -5.28
C THR A 247 -17.36 17.58 -5.70
N LYS A 248 -17.56 17.87 -7.00
CA LYS A 248 -18.84 18.32 -7.55
C LYS A 248 -19.99 17.31 -7.40
N LYS A 249 -19.69 16.05 -7.09
CA LYS A 249 -20.69 15.00 -6.80
C LYS A 249 -21.07 14.91 -5.31
N GLY A 250 -20.65 15.88 -4.50
CA GLY A 250 -21.04 16.03 -3.10
C GLY A 250 -20.25 15.16 -2.11
N VAL A 251 -18.98 14.90 -2.42
CA VAL A 251 -18.00 14.33 -1.48
C VAL A 251 -16.87 15.33 -1.18
N LYS A 252 -16.28 15.17 -0.04
CA LYS A 252 -15.17 15.97 0.48
C LYS A 252 -14.11 15.09 1.11
#